data_ed198055494ee28f9e05eaab68d54630
#
_entry.id   ed198055494ee28f9e05eaab68d54630
#
_cell.length_a   1.000
_cell.length_b   1.000
_cell.length_c   1.000
_cell.angle_alpha   90.00
_cell.angle_beta   90.00
_cell.angle_gamma   90.00
#
_symmetry.space_group_name_H-M   'P 1'
#
loop_
_entity.id
_entity.type
_entity.pdbx_description
1 polymer ?
#
loop_
_entity_poly.entity_id
_entity_poly.type
_entity_poly.pdbx_seq_one_letter_code
_entity_poly.pdbx_strand_id
1 'polypeptide(L)' 'MSISSEYILYYRGKVVGGVYDNRLLLKPTPSARALLPDAPMELPYDGAKAMLLADADDRELLASVLTAMVDELPAPKTAR' A
#
# COMPACT_ATOMS: atom_id res chain seq x y z
N MET A 1 7.31 -7.16 25.57
CA MET A 1 6.64 -6.22 24.79
C MET A 1 6.90 -6.42 23.30
N SER A 2 5.91 -6.60 22.58
CA SER A 2 6.16 -6.81 21.19
C SER A 2 6.10 -5.47 20.49
N ILE A 3 7.01 -5.29 19.58
CA ILE A 3 7.09 -4.11 18.82
C ILE A 3 6.61 -4.45 17.44
N SER A 4 5.50 -3.92 17.08
CA SER A 4 5.06 -4.15 15.73
C SER A 4 5.86 -3.26 14.82
N SER A 5 6.45 -3.86 13.84
CA SER A 5 7.20 -3.12 12.84
C SER A 5 6.22 -2.60 11.82
N GLU A 6 5.77 -1.39 12.04
CA GLU A 6 4.84 -0.77 11.12
C GLU A 6 5.54 0.38 10.44
N TYR A 7 5.50 0.36 9.12
CA TYR A 7 6.11 1.40 8.32
C TYR A 7 5.10 1.93 7.33
N ILE A 8 5.08 3.22 7.17
CA ILE A 8 4.25 3.85 6.15
C ILE A 8 5.09 4.01 4.91
N LEU A 9 4.56 3.54 3.79
CA LEU A 9 5.26 3.62 2.53
C LEU A 9 4.83 4.83 1.75
N TYR A 10 5.81 5.60 1.31
CA TYR A 10 5.58 6.77 0.48
C TYR A 10 6.17 6.52 -0.90
N TYR A 11 5.51 7.01 -1.90
CA TYR A 11 6.01 6.97 -3.26
C TYR A 11 5.71 8.31 -3.89
N ARG A 12 6.76 9.01 -4.28
CA ARG A 12 6.65 10.36 -4.84
C ARG A 12 5.87 11.29 -3.93
N GLY A 13 6.10 11.17 -2.64
CA GLY A 13 5.47 12.04 -1.65
C GLY A 13 4.07 11.66 -1.24
N LYS A 14 3.51 10.59 -1.80
CA LYS A 14 2.16 10.16 -1.47
C LYS A 14 2.20 8.84 -0.73
N VAL A 15 1.28 8.67 0.20
CA VAL A 15 1.18 7.44 0.96
C VAL A 15 0.52 6.39 0.07
N VAL A 16 1.25 5.32 -0.24
CA VAL A 16 0.71 4.26 -1.08
C VAL A 16 0.28 3.03 -0.28
N GLY A 17 0.74 2.93 0.95
CA GLY A 17 0.41 1.79 1.80
C GLY A 17 1.35 1.72 2.96
N GLY A 18 1.68 0.52 3.38
CA GLY A 18 2.60 0.34 4.49
C GLY A 18 2.95 -1.11 4.70
N VAL A 19 3.87 -1.34 5.61
CA VAL A 19 4.22 -2.68 6.03
C VAL A 19 3.69 -2.86 7.44
N TYR A 20 2.86 -3.87 7.62
CA TYR A 20 2.22 -4.15 8.89
C TYR A 20 2.41 -5.62 9.22
N ASP A 21 3.09 -5.90 10.29
CA ASP A 21 3.25 -7.27 10.76
C ASP A 21 3.84 -8.15 9.65
N ASN A 22 4.89 -7.66 9.01
CA ASN A 22 5.58 -8.34 7.91
C ASN A 22 4.74 -8.52 6.65
N ARG A 23 3.65 -7.76 6.52
CA ARG A 23 2.80 -7.80 5.34
C ARG A 23 2.86 -6.46 4.63
N LEU A 24 3.09 -6.51 3.33
CA LEU A 24 3.08 -5.31 2.52
C LEU A 24 1.65 -5.07 2.05
N LEU A 25 1.05 -4.01 2.54
CA LEU A 25 -0.32 -3.68 2.22
C LEU A 25 -0.37 -2.38 1.44
N LEU A 26 -1.12 -2.37 0.37
CA LEU A 26 -1.26 -1.21 -0.51
C LEU A 26 -2.69 -0.72 -0.52
N LYS A 27 -2.85 0.58 -0.68
CA LYS A 27 -4.18 1.16 -0.77
C LYS A 27 -4.90 0.59 -1.99
N PRO A 28 -6.18 0.26 -1.85
CA PRO A 28 -6.92 -0.39 -2.94
C PRO A 28 -7.42 0.62 -3.97
N THR A 29 -6.49 1.23 -4.69
CA THR A 29 -6.86 2.12 -5.79
C THR A 29 -7.33 1.28 -6.97
N PRO A 30 -8.06 1.87 -7.90
CA PRO A 30 -8.50 1.12 -9.08
C PRO A 30 -7.36 0.47 -9.85
N SER A 31 -6.24 1.18 -10.01
CA SER A 31 -5.09 0.60 -10.71
C SER A 31 -4.47 -0.53 -9.93
N ALA A 32 -4.36 -0.38 -8.62
CA ALA A 32 -3.80 -1.46 -7.80
C ALA A 32 -4.66 -2.71 -7.89
N ARG A 33 -5.96 -2.54 -7.85
CA ARG A 33 -6.86 -3.69 -7.95
C ARG A 33 -6.80 -4.33 -9.32
N ALA A 34 -6.62 -3.52 -10.35
CA ALA A 34 -6.53 -4.05 -11.71
C ALA A 34 -5.23 -4.84 -11.92
N LEU A 35 -4.14 -4.34 -11.36
CA LEU A 35 -2.84 -4.98 -11.52
C LEU A 35 -2.63 -6.15 -10.56
N LEU A 36 -3.38 -6.16 -9.46
CA LEU A 36 -3.30 -7.21 -8.46
C LEU A 36 -4.68 -7.86 -8.29
N PRO A 37 -5.21 -8.48 -9.35
CA PRO A 37 -6.59 -8.98 -9.29
C PRO A 37 -6.77 -10.13 -8.29
N ASP A 38 -5.70 -10.87 -8.04
CA ASP A 38 -5.76 -12.01 -7.13
C ASP A 38 -5.31 -11.67 -5.73
N ALA A 39 -4.93 -10.43 -5.48
CA ALA A 39 -4.44 -10.05 -4.17
C ALA A 39 -5.58 -10.06 -3.15
N PRO A 40 -5.37 -10.72 -2.02
CA PRO A 40 -6.40 -10.71 -0.98
C PRO A 40 -6.45 -9.35 -0.29
N MET A 41 -7.61 -9.04 0.25
CA MET A 41 -7.78 -7.83 1.04
C MET A 41 -7.54 -8.18 2.50
N GLU A 42 -6.76 -7.36 3.17
CA GLU A 42 -6.46 -7.60 4.58
C GLU A 42 -6.54 -6.30 5.35
N LEU A 43 -6.86 -6.42 6.62
CA LEU A 43 -6.89 -5.27 7.49
C LEU A 43 -5.51 -5.07 8.11
N PRO A 44 -4.94 -3.87 8.03
CA PRO A 44 -3.67 -3.62 8.70
C PRO A 44 -3.79 -3.67 10.21
N TYR A 45 -4.97 -3.34 10.73
CA TYR A 45 -5.26 -3.42 12.15
C TYR A 45 -6.77 -3.34 12.34
N ASP A 46 -7.22 -3.64 13.52
CA ASP A 46 -8.66 -3.61 13.81
C ASP A 46 -9.22 -2.21 13.59
N GLY A 47 -10.32 -2.16 12.88
CA GLY A 47 -10.98 -0.88 12.63
C GLY A 47 -10.48 -0.15 11.41
N ALA A 48 -9.44 -0.65 10.77
CA ALA A 48 -8.91 0.00 9.57
C ALA A 48 -9.67 -0.48 8.35
N LYS A 49 -9.48 0.24 7.25
CA LYS A 49 -10.03 -0.19 5.97
C LYS A 49 -9.17 -1.28 5.38
N ALA A 50 -9.80 -2.19 4.66
CA ALA A 50 -9.07 -3.27 4.02
C ALA A 50 -8.12 -2.73 2.97
N MET A 51 -6.96 -3.36 2.88
CA MET A 51 -5.93 -2.98 1.91
C MET A 51 -5.51 -4.23 1.15
N LEU A 52 -4.85 -4.02 0.02
CA LEU A 52 -4.41 -5.14 -0.81
C LEU A 52 -3.10 -5.70 -0.29
N LEU A 53 -3.05 -7.02 -0.13
CA LEU A 53 -1.82 -7.69 0.26
C LEU A 53 -0.96 -7.88 -0.97
N ALA A 54 0.18 -7.23 -1.01
CA ALA A 54 1.07 -7.29 -2.16
C ALA A 54 2.25 -8.19 -1.87
N ASP A 55 2.83 -8.73 -2.93
CA ASP A 55 4.02 -9.58 -2.83
C ASP A 55 5.26 -8.70 -2.89
N ALA A 56 5.93 -8.55 -1.76
CA ALA A 56 7.11 -7.71 -1.70
C ALA A 56 8.28 -8.25 -2.53
N ASP A 57 8.24 -9.53 -2.87
CA ASP A 57 9.31 -10.13 -3.65
C ASP A 57 9.20 -9.82 -5.15
N ASP A 58 8.03 -9.43 -5.60
CA ASP A 58 7.82 -9.13 -7.02
C ASP A 58 8.03 -7.64 -7.24
N ARG A 59 9.30 -7.25 -7.34
CA ARG A 59 9.64 -5.84 -7.40
C ARG A 59 9.18 -5.15 -8.68
N GLU A 60 9.20 -5.89 -9.79
CA GLU A 60 8.78 -5.30 -11.05
C GLU A 60 7.29 -4.99 -11.04
N LEU A 61 6.51 -5.93 -10.54
CA LEU A 61 5.08 -5.70 -10.43
C LEU A 61 4.79 -4.57 -9.46
N LEU A 62 5.49 -4.56 -8.33
CA LEU A 62 5.32 -3.49 -7.35
C LEU A 62 5.60 -2.13 -7.96
N ALA A 63 6.69 -2.01 -8.71
CA ALA A 63 7.02 -0.74 -9.32
C ALA A 63 5.92 -0.28 -10.26
N SER A 64 5.38 -1.20 -11.05
CA SER A 64 4.29 -0.88 -11.95
C SER A 64 3.04 -0.44 -11.19
N VAL A 65 2.72 -1.17 -10.12
CA VAL A 65 1.54 -0.85 -9.32
C VAL A 65 1.69 0.52 -8.66
N LEU A 66 2.85 0.78 -8.07
CA LEU A 66 3.05 2.05 -7.38
C LEU A 66 3.01 3.22 -8.35
N THR A 67 3.61 3.05 -9.52
CA THR A 67 3.57 4.10 -10.52
C THR A 67 2.15 4.39 -10.97
N ALA A 68 1.35 3.35 -11.15
CA ALA A 68 -0.03 3.54 -11.55
C ALA A 68 -0.87 4.13 -10.43
N MET A 69 -0.59 3.74 -9.18
CA MET A 69 -1.37 4.21 -8.05
C MET A 69 -1.16 5.68 -7.77
N VAL A 70 0.06 6.17 -8.00
CA VAL A 70 0.41 7.51 -7.54
C VAL A 70 -0.49 8.58 -8.15
N ASP A 71 -0.92 8.36 -9.38
CA ASP A 71 -1.80 9.32 -10.04
C ASP A 71 -3.22 9.30 -9.49
N GLU A 72 -3.57 8.24 -8.78
CA GLU A 72 -4.92 8.08 -8.23
C GLU A 72 -5.00 8.46 -6.77
N LEU A 73 -3.87 8.76 -6.17
CA LEU A 73 -3.84 9.11 -4.76
C LEU A 73 -3.92 10.62 -4.60
N PRO A 74 -4.50 11.08 -3.48
CA PRO A 74 -4.57 12.51 -3.24
C PRO A 74 -3.18 13.10 -3.04
N ALA A 75 -3.05 14.36 -3.37
CA ALA A 75 -1.79 15.05 -3.13
C ALA A 75 -1.49 15.04 -1.63
N PRO A 76 -0.22 14.99 -1.25
CA PRO A 76 0.11 15.02 0.17
C PRO A 76 -0.35 16.35 0.76
N LYS A 77 -0.85 16.26 1.96
CA LYS A 77 -1.20 17.45 2.69
C LYS A 77 0.05 17.99 3.31
N THR A 78 0.78 18.72 2.55
CA THR A 78 1.90 19.36 3.15
C THR A 78 1.39 20.60 3.72
N ALA A 79 1.63 20.74 4.86
CA ALA A 79 1.35 21.98 5.42
C ALA A 79 2.21 22.99 4.81
N ARG A 80 2.31 23.28 4.50
CA ARG A 80 3.14 24.01 4.14
C ARG A 80 3.16 24.66 4.40
#